data_06442cb057402a00517064b112f7e98e
#
_entry.id   06442cb057402a00517064b112f7e98e
#
_cell.length_a   1.000
_cell.length_b   1.000
_cell.length_c   1.000
_cell.angle_alpha   90.00
_cell.angle_beta   90.00
_cell.angle_gamma   90.00
#
_symmetry.space_group_name_H-M   'P 1'
#
loop_
_entity.id
_entity.type
_entity.pdbx_description
1 polymer ?
#
loop_
_entity_poly.entity_id
_entity_poly.type
_entity_poly.pdbx_seq_one_letter_code
_entity_poly.pdbx_strand_id
1 'polypeptide(L)'
;MNRIEKKLKLSDEKFKRRIGTTKPVFQTMLAILQSAHDTLHQPGGKPPSLSVGDKLLITLKYYREYATMESIADDYDCSKSCVCRSIHWVEDVLSADGRFQLPGKKALQADEPQTVAIDVMEHSIERPKKNRKTGIRARKSGIRSNRRLLRTLKLV
;
A
#
# COMPACT_ATOMS: atom_id res chain seq x y z
N MET A 1 19.96 21.06 0.16
CA MET A 1 19.97 19.75 0.85
C MET A 1 18.70 19.03 0.48
N ASN A 2 18.82 17.86 -0.17
CA ASN A 2 17.68 17.10 -0.71
C ASN A 2 16.75 16.63 0.43
N ARG A 3 15.41 16.69 0.24
CA ARG A 3 14.42 16.24 1.22
C ARG A 3 14.69 14.80 1.70
N ILE A 4 15.14 13.93 0.80
CA ILE A 4 15.47 12.53 1.07
C ILE A 4 16.66 12.43 2.02
N GLU A 5 17.75 13.12 1.75
CA GLU A 5 18.94 13.11 2.61
C GLU A 5 18.63 13.53 4.03
N LYS A 6 17.78 14.57 4.18
CA LYS A 6 17.30 15.02 5.49
C LYS A 6 16.53 13.92 6.23
N LYS A 7 15.73 13.12 5.52
CA LYS A 7 14.99 11.99 6.11
C LYS A 7 15.91 10.81 6.46
N LEU A 8 16.86 10.47 5.60
CA LEU A 8 17.80 9.36 5.82
C LEU A 8 18.76 9.60 6.99
N LYS A 9 19.03 10.87 7.35
CA LYS A 9 19.83 11.24 8.54
C LYS A 9 19.13 10.97 9.87
N LEU A 10 17.82 10.69 9.88
CA LEU A 10 17.10 10.34 11.09
C LEU A 10 17.57 8.97 11.63
N SER A 11 17.43 8.74 12.95
CA SER A 11 17.60 7.40 13.51
C SER A 11 16.58 6.43 12.92
N ASP A 12 16.87 5.12 12.92
CA ASP A 12 16.02 4.10 12.29
C ASP A 12 14.61 4.08 12.88
N GLU A 13 14.50 4.23 14.19
CA GLU A 13 13.21 4.32 14.88
C GLU A 13 12.40 5.56 14.44
N LYS A 14 13.06 6.74 14.41
CA LYS A 14 12.43 7.99 13.98
C LYS A 14 12.05 7.93 12.50
N PHE A 15 12.89 7.30 11.67
CA PHE A 15 12.61 7.10 10.26
C PHE A 15 11.36 6.23 10.08
N LYS A 16 11.33 5.03 10.70
CA LYS A 16 10.19 4.11 10.66
C LYS A 16 8.91 4.78 11.18
N ARG A 17 9.01 5.55 12.26
CA ARG A 17 7.86 6.28 12.83
C ARG A 17 7.31 7.35 11.88
N ARG A 18 8.18 8.06 11.13
CA ARG A 18 7.77 9.14 10.22
C ARG A 18 7.37 8.67 8.83
N ILE A 19 8.08 7.69 8.29
CA ILE A 19 7.91 7.24 6.90
C ILE A 19 7.00 6.01 6.79
N GLY A 20 6.94 5.18 7.87
CA GLY A 20 6.12 3.98 7.89
C GLY A 20 6.84 2.72 7.44
N THR A 21 8.07 2.84 6.95
CA THR A 21 8.90 1.71 6.48
C THR A 21 10.31 1.80 7.06
N THR A 22 11.10 0.73 6.96
CA THR A 22 12.51 0.72 7.36
C THR A 22 13.38 1.35 6.27
N LYS A 23 14.57 1.85 6.64
CA LYS A 23 15.50 2.45 5.67
C LYS A 23 15.92 1.49 4.54
N PRO A 24 16.26 0.21 4.80
CA PRO A 24 16.60 -0.74 3.73
C PRO A 24 15.46 -0.92 2.72
N VAL A 25 14.22 -1.10 3.21
CA VAL A 25 13.04 -1.23 2.34
C VAL A 25 12.81 0.04 1.52
N PHE A 26 12.93 1.22 2.13
CA PHE A 26 12.84 2.50 1.44
C PHE A 26 13.89 2.64 0.32
N GLN A 27 15.14 2.24 0.59
CA GLN A 27 16.22 2.27 -0.40
C GLN A 27 15.95 1.29 -1.56
N THR A 28 15.42 0.10 -1.27
CA THR A 28 15.01 -0.86 -2.30
C THR A 28 13.90 -0.29 -3.18
N MET A 29 12.85 0.29 -2.59
CA MET A 29 11.78 0.97 -3.35
C MET A 29 12.35 2.08 -4.22
N LEU A 30 13.24 2.91 -3.66
CA LEU A 30 13.85 4.03 -4.38
C LEU A 30 14.68 3.55 -5.58
N ALA A 31 15.46 2.49 -5.42
CA ALA A 31 16.26 1.91 -6.50
C ALA A 31 15.40 1.38 -7.66
N ILE A 32 14.28 0.70 -7.34
CA ILE A 32 13.33 0.21 -8.34
C ILE A 32 12.70 1.37 -9.12
N LEU A 33 12.23 2.38 -8.40
CA LEU A 33 11.62 3.56 -9.01
C LEU A 33 12.61 4.35 -9.86
N GLN A 34 13.87 4.44 -9.43
CA GLN A 34 14.94 5.09 -10.19
C GLN A 34 15.17 4.36 -11.52
N SER A 35 15.34 3.03 -11.47
CA SER A 35 15.52 2.20 -12.68
C SER A 35 14.33 2.34 -13.66
N ALA A 36 13.10 2.32 -13.14
CA ALA A 36 11.91 2.52 -13.98
C ALA A 36 11.84 3.93 -14.58
N HIS A 37 12.24 4.95 -13.82
CA HIS A 37 12.30 6.33 -14.30
C HIS A 37 13.34 6.48 -15.42
N ASP A 38 14.54 5.93 -15.25
CA ASP A 38 15.62 6.03 -16.21
C ASP A 38 15.29 5.31 -17.53
N THR A 39 14.52 4.23 -17.45
CA THR A 39 14.01 3.51 -18.65
C THR A 39 12.99 4.34 -19.43
N LEU A 40 12.15 5.12 -18.75
CA LEU A 40 11.09 5.91 -19.39
C LEU A 40 11.56 7.27 -19.88
N HIS A 41 12.59 7.84 -19.26
CA HIS A 41 13.08 9.18 -19.55
C HIS A 41 14.37 9.13 -20.36
N GLN A 42 14.24 9.29 -21.68
CA GLN A 42 15.42 9.50 -22.52
C GLN A 42 16.06 10.87 -22.22
N PRO A 43 17.41 10.97 -22.28
CA PRO A 43 18.11 12.22 -22.01
C PRO A 43 17.67 13.32 -22.98
N GLY A 44 17.29 14.50 -22.47
CA GLY A 44 16.97 15.69 -23.26
C GLY A 44 15.62 16.36 -22.97
N GLY A 45 14.78 15.81 -22.08
CA GLY A 45 13.52 16.43 -21.69
C GLY A 45 13.66 17.44 -20.55
N LYS A 46 12.63 18.29 -20.35
CA LYS A 46 12.54 19.16 -19.17
C LYS A 46 12.56 18.31 -17.90
N PRO A 47 13.44 18.62 -16.93
CA PRO A 47 13.49 17.86 -15.68
C PRO A 47 12.12 17.91 -14.97
N PRO A 48 11.65 16.79 -14.39
CA PRO A 48 10.39 16.75 -13.68
C PRO A 48 10.47 17.67 -12.44
N SER A 49 9.37 18.34 -12.12
CA SER A 49 9.27 19.23 -10.95
C SER A 49 9.46 18.50 -9.61
N LEU A 50 9.10 17.19 -9.57
CA LEU A 50 9.28 16.31 -8.42
C LEU A 50 10.34 15.26 -8.73
N SER A 51 11.31 15.10 -7.83
CA SER A 51 12.27 14.00 -7.92
C SER A 51 11.58 12.65 -7.69
N VAL A 52 12.20 11.55 -8.14
CA VAL A 52 11.70 10.18 -7.91
C VAL A 52 11.50 9.92 -6.41
N GLY A 53 12.42 10.39 -5.59
CA GLY A 53 12.30 10.25 -4.16
C GLY A 53 11.21 11.11 -3.53
N ASP A 54 10.91 12.29 -4.07
CA ASP A 54 9.76 13.08 -3.61
C ASP A 54 8.45 12.36 -3.94
N LYS A 55 8.32 11.75 -5.12
CA LYS A 55 7.15 10.93 -5.48
C LYS A 55 6.96 9.76 -4.51
N LEU A 56 8.03 9.06 -4.13
CA LEU A 56 7.98 8.00 -3.13
C LEU A 56 7.56 8.52 -1.76
N LEU A 57 8.13 9.63 -1.30
CA LEU A 57 7.77 10.25 -0.02
C LEU A 57 6.31 10.71 0.02
N ILE A 58 5.80 11.28 -1.07
CA ILE A 58 4.39 11.66 -1.26
C ILE A 58 3.48 10.43 -1.08
N THR A 59 3.81 9.34 -1.77
CA THR A 59 3.03 8.10 -1.71
C THR A 59 3.02 7.50 -0.31
N LEU A 60 4.18 7.40 0.34
CA LEU A 60 4.27 6.89 1.71
C LEU A 60 3.54 7.79 2.72
N LYS A 61 3.61 9.12 2.55
CA LYS A 61 2.85 10.06 3.37
C LYS A 61 1.34 9.90 3.20
N TYR A 62 0.88 9.75 1.96
CA TYR A 62 -0.54 9.54 1.65
C TYR A 62 -1.10 8.32 2.36
N TYR A 63 -0.44 7.16 2.25
CA TYR A 63 -0.89 5.92 2.89
C TYR A 63 -0.75 5.90 4.40
N ARG A 64 0.28 6.57 4.94
CA ARG A 64 0.52 6.54 6.38
C ARG A 64 -0.33 7.52 7.16
N GLU A 65 -0.45 8.75 6.66
CA GLU A 65 -1.09 9.85 7.39
C GLU A 65 -2.55 10.05 6.96
N TYR A 66 -2.99 9.40 5.89
CA TYR A 66 -4.30 9.61 5.28
C TYR A 66 -4.59 11.09 4.98
N ALA A 67 -3.51 11.86 4.73
CA ALA A 67 -3.61 13.27 4.41
C ALA A 67 -4.32 13.47 3.06
N THR A 68 -5.04 14.56 2.92
CA THR A 68 -5.66 14.89 1.64
C THR A 68 -4.59 15.19 0.58
N MET A 69 -4.87 14.86 -0.68
CA MET A 69 -3.93 15.16 -1.78
C MET A 69 -3.68 16.66 -1.93
N GLU A 70 -4.59 17.52 -1.49
CA GLU A 70 -4.43 18.97 -1.47
C GLU A 70 -3.39 19.38 -0.43
N SER A 71 -3.51 18.91 0.81
CA SER A 71 -2.53 19.18 1.85
C SER A 71 -1.12 18.69 1.49
N ILE A 72 -1.03 17.53 0.80
CA ILE A 72 0.26 17.02 0.32
C ILE A 72 0.80 17.91 -0.82
N ALA A 73 -0.06 18.39 -1.70
CA ALA A 73 0.31 19.28 -2.79
C ALA A 73 0.93 20.59 -2.27
N ASP A 74 0.33 21.17 -1.23
CA ASP A 74 0.85 22.37 -0.55
C ASP A 74 2.24 22.11 0.07
N ASP A 75 2.45 20.95 0.72
CA ASP A 75 3.74 20.60 1.32
C ASP A 75 4.89 20.42 0.30
N TYR A 76 4.54 20.08 -0.93
CA TYR A 76 5.50 19.81 -2.01
C TYR A 76 5.53 20.87 -3.12
N ASP A 77 4.81 21.98 -2.94
CA ASP A 77 4.69 23.07 -3.91
C ASP A 77 4.28 22.56 -5.31
N CYS A 78 3.26 21.70 -5.38
CA CYS A 78 2.80 21.11 -6.62
C CYS A 78 1.26 21.06 -6.68
N SER A 79 0.70 20.69 -7.82
CA SER A 79 -0.75 20.55 -7.98
C SER A 79 -1.26 19.20 -7.43
N LYS A 80 -2.51 19.16 -6.98
CA LYS A 80 -3.23 17.93 -6.61
C LYS A 80 -3.13 16.84 -7.70
N SER A 81 -3.25 17.22 -8.97
CA SER A 81 -3.10 16.30 -10.10
C SER A 81 -1.68 15.71 -10.20
N CYS A 82 -0.66 16.48 -9.80
CA CYS A 82 0.71 15.99 -9.75
C CYS A 82 0.90 14.95 -8.63
N VAL A 83 0.31 15.19 -7.46
CA VAL A 83 0.28 14.24 -6.34
C VAL A 83 -0.40 12.94 -6.77
N CYS A 84 -1.61 13.02 -7.33
CA CYS A 84 -2.37 11.87 -7.80
C CYS A 84 -1.57 11.01 -8.80
N ARG A 85 -1.02 11.64 -9.84
CA ARG A 85 -0.18 10.94 -10.84
C ARG A 85 1.08 10.34 -10.24
N SER A 86 1.67 10.99 -9.23
CA SER A 86 2.87 10.47 -8.56
C SER A 86 2.55 9.21 -7.76
N ILE A 87 1.41 9.18 -7.05
CA ILE A 87 0.96 8.03 -6.29
C ILE A 87 0.71 6.84 -7.23
N HIS A 88 -0.12 7.02 -8.26
CA HIS A 88 -0.41 5.95 -9.21
C HIS A 88 0.85 5.41 -9.90
N TRP A 89 1.76 6.29 -10.33
CA TRP A 89 3.00 5.85 -10.95
C TRP A 89 3.86 4.99 -10.01
N VAL A 90 3.97 5.39 -8.73
CA VAL A 90 4.73 4.62 -7.73
C VAL A 90 4.07 3.27 -7.46
N GLU A 91 2.74 3.24 -7.35
CA GLU A 91 1.95 2.00 -7.18
C GLU A 91 2.16 1.04 -8.34
N ASP A 92 2.00 1.52 -9.57
CA ASP A 92 2.14 0.71 -10.78
C ASP A 92 3.53 0.08 -10.88
N VAL A 93 4.59 0.87 -10.66
CA VAL A 93 5.97 0.40 -10.73
C VAL A 93 6.28 -0.61 -9.62
N LEU A 94 5.91 -0.34 -8.39
CA LEU A 94 6.18 -1.26 -7.27
C LEU A 94 5.34 -2.54 -7.35
N SER A 95 4.10 -2.45 -7.83
CA SER A 95 3.25 -3.64 -8.04
C SER A 95 3.79 -4.53 -9.16
N ALA A 96 4.39 -3.96 -10.20
CA ALA A 96 4.98 -4.72 -11.30
C ALA A 96 6.27 -5.45 -10.90
N ASP A 97 7.01 -4.98 -9.90
CA ASP A 97 8.29 -5.56 -9.46
C ASP A 97 8.15 -6.95 -8.82
N GLY A 98 6.99 -7.35 -8.35
CA GLY A 98 6.72 -8.65 -7.73
C GLY A 98 7.22 -8.80 -6.28
N ARG A 99 8.23 -8.06 -5.83
CA ARG A 99 8.75 -8.09 -4.45
C ARG A 99 7.78 -7.50 -3.43
N PHE A 100 6.86 -6.66 -3.89
CA PHE A 100 5.82 -6.01 -3.08
C PHE A 100 4.42 -6.58 -3.32
N GLN A 101 4.32 -7.69 -4.04
CA GLN A 101 3.07 -8.42 -4.21
C GLN A 101 2.79 -9.30 -2.99
N LEU A 102 1.52 -9.31 -2.57
CA LEU A 102 1.10 -10.28 -1.55
C LEU A 102 1.13 -11.69 -2.13
N PRO A 103 1.60 -12.69 -1.37
CA PRO A 103 1.56 -14.08 -1.81
C PRO A 103 0.12 -14.49 -2.11
N GLY A 104 -0.10 -15.03 -3.30
CA GLY A 104 -1.43 -15.51 -3.73
C GLY A 104 -1.88 -16.74 -2.94
N LYS A 105 -3.14 -17.17 -3.13
CA LYS A 105 -3.73 -18.35 -2.44
C LYS A 105 -2.88 -19.63 -2.55
N LYS A 106 -2.10 -19.79 -3.62
CA LYS A 106 -1.21 -20.93 -3.80
C LYS A 106 -0.06 -20.98 -2.78
N ALA A 107 0.40 -19.82 -2.32
CA ALA A 107 1.45 -19.74 -1.29
C ALA A 107 0.93 -20.16 0.10
N LEU A 108 -0.39 -20.06 0.34
CA LEU A 108 -1.03 -20.53 1.58
C LEU A 108 -1.25 -22.06 1.60
N GLN A 109 -0.99 -22.75 0.50
CA GLN A 109 -1.10 -24.20 0.36
C GLN A 109 0.25 -24.91 0.48
N ALA A 110 1.35 -24.18 0.63
CA ALA A 110 2.65 -24.77 0.94
C ALA A 110 2.65 -25.33 2.37
N ASP A 111 3.21 -26.52 2.57
CA ASP A 111 3.17 -27.34 3.80
C ASP A 111 3.84 -26.72 5.05
N GLU A 112 4.25 -25.48 5.01
CA GLU A 112 4.79 -24.80 6.18
C GLU A 112 3.69 -24.07 6.96
N PRO A 113 3.65 -24.19 8.31
CA PRO A 113 2.67 -23.52 9.15
C PRO A 113 2.89 -22.00 9.11
N GLN A 114 2.17 -21.33 8.21
CA GLN A 114 2.16 -19.89 8.15
C GLN A 114 1.10 -19.34 9.10
N THR A 115 1.50 -18.40 9.97
CA THR A 115 0.55 -17.67 10.80
C THR A 115 -0.24 -16.71 9.90
N VAL A 116 -1.51 -17.00 9.67
CA VAL A 116 -2.42 -16.17 8.90
C VAL A 116 -3.24 -15.32 9.85
N ALA A 117 -3.07 -13.99 9.81
CA ALA A 117 -3.94 -13.05 10.48
C ALA A 117 -5.14 -12.73 9.56
N ILE A 118 -6.35 -13.01 10.04
CA ILE A 118 -7.59 -12.70 9.33
C ILE A 118 -8.27 -11.56 10.05
N ASP A 119 -8.39 -10.40 9.40
CA ASP A 119 -9.21 -9.30 9.87
C ASP A 119 -10.61 -9.42 9.28
N VAL A 120 -11.64 -9.44 10.12
CA VAL A 120 -13.05 -9.54 9.72
C VAL A 120 -13.76 -8.26 10.11
N MET A 121 -14.11 -7.45 9.11
CA MET A 121 -14.91 -6.27 9.30
C MET A 121 -16.39 -6.56 9.02
N GLU A 122 -17.26 -6.34 10.00
CA GLU A 122 -18.71 -6.36 9.78
C GLU A 122 -19.19 -4.98 9.33
N HIS A 123 -19.66 -4.91 8.09
CA HIS A 123 -20.42 -3.74 7.63
C HIS A 123 -21.91 -3.95 7.89
N SER A 124 -22.55 -2.99 8.56
CA SER A 124 -24.01 -2.95 8.66
C SER A 124 -24.58 -2.64 7.29
N ILE A 125 -25.21 -3.63 6.67
CA ILE A 125 -25.91 -3.47 5.39
C ILE A 125 -27.35 -3.05 5.70
N GLU A 126 -27.81 -1.96 5.09
CA GLU A 126 -29.20 -1.54 5.14
C GLU A 126 -30.08 -2.67 4.59
N ARG A 127 -31.07 -3.12 5.37
CA ARG A 127 -31.93 -4.24 4.98
C ARG A 127 -32.76 -3.83 3.78
N PRO A 128 -32.69 -4.55 2.65
CA PRO A 128 -33.56 -4.25 1.49
C PRO A 128 -35.03 -4.39 1.88
N LYS A 129 -35.79 -3.36 1.63
CA LYS A 129 -37.24 -3.29 1.99
C LYS A 129 -38.10 -4.37 1.31
N LYS A 130 -37.64 -4.92 0.17
CA LYS A 130 -38.43 -5.86 -0.67
C LYS A 130 -37.97 -7.32 -0.66
N ASN A 131 -36.87 -7.74 -0.08
CA ASN A 131 -36.45 -9.16 -0.08
C ASN A 131 -35.65 -9.54 1.17
N ARG A 132 -36.35 -9.63 2.32
CA ARG A 132 -35.76 -10.02 3.61
C ARG A 132 -35.06 -11.39 3.57
N LYS A 133 -35.47 -12.31 2.69
CA LYS A 133 -34.92 -13.67 2.61
C LYS A 133 -33.50 -13.73 2.03
N THR A 134 -33.12 -12.81 1.14
CA THR A 134 -31.81 -12.81 0.48
C THR A 134 -30.69 -12.32 1.40
N GLY A 135 -30.94 -11.28 2.22
CA GLY A 135 -29.98 -10.76 3.18
C GLY A 135 -29.66 -11.76 4.33
N ILE A 136 -30.67 -12.55 4.74
CA ILE A 136 -30.48 -13.59 5.79
C ILE A 136 -29.68 -14.76 5.25
N ARG A 137 -29.77 -15.11 3.97
CA ARG A 137 -28.97 -16.18 3.33
C ARG A 137 -27.50 -15.81 3.24
N ALA A 138 -27.16 -14.57 2.89
CA ALA A 138 -25.78 -14.10 2.86
C ALA A 138 -25.14 -14.14 4.26
N ARG A 139 -25.88 -13.75 5.30
CA ARG A 139 -25.40 -13.84 6.70
C ARG A 139 -25.15 -15.29 7.17
N LYS A 140 -26.02 -16.24 6.79
CA LYS A 140 -25.82 -17.66 7.12
C LYS A 140 -24.64 -18.29 6.35
N SER A 141 -24.38 -17.90 5.13
CA SER A 141 -23.22 -18.41 4.36
C SER A 141 -21.90 -17.87 4.88
N GLY A 142 -21.82 -16.62 5.33
CA GLY A 142 -20.63 -16.04 5.96
C GLY A 142 -20.29 -16.71 7.28
N ILE A 143 -21.26 -17.00 8.13
CA ILE A 143 -21.06 -17.70 9.41
C ILE A 143 -20.63 -19.17 9.21
N ARG A 144 -21.11 -19.83 8.16
CA ARG A 144 -20.70 -21.20 7.85
C ARG A 144 -19.25 -21.31 7.37
N SER A 145 -18.75 -20.35 6.60
CA SER A 145 -17.36 -20.33 6.16
C SER A 145 -16.40 -20.06 7.33
N ASN A 146 -16.76 -19.18 8.26
CA ASN A 146 -15.96 -18.91 9.46
C ASN A 146 -15.91 -20.08 10.43
N ARG A 147 -17.00 -20.87 10.57
CA ARG A 147 -16.97 -22.08 11.42
C ARG A 147 -16.07 -23.20 10.86
N ARG A 148 -15.90 -23.30 9.55
CA ARG A 148 -14.95 -24.26 8.95
C ARG A 148 -13.51 -23.85 9.21
N LEU A 149 -13.19 -22.56 9.08
CA LEU A 149 -11.85 -22.03 9.37
C LEU A 149 -11.45 -22.21 10.84
N LEU A 150 -12.38 -21.95 11.77
CA LEU A 150 -12.13 -22.14 13.21
C LEU A 150 -11.99 -23.61 13.62
N ARG A 151 -12.55 -24.56 12.89
CA ARG A 151 -12.32 -26.01 13.16
C ARG A 151 -10.94 -26.46 12.70
N THR A 152 -10.40 -25.89 11.65
CA THR A 152 -9.04 -26.20 11.15
C THR A 152 -7.95 -25.65 12.09
N LEU A 153 -8.23 -24.55 12.79
CA LEU A 153 -7.31 -23.92 13.75
C LEU A 153 -7.30 -24.59 15.15
N LYS A 154 -8.22 -25.53 15.44
CA LYS A 154 -8.28 -26.24 16.73
C LYS A 154 -7.57 -27.59 16.73
N LEU A 155 -6.90 -27.98 15.68
CA LEU A 155 -6.21 -29.27 15.53
C LEU A 155 -4.68 -29.10 15.31
N VAL A 156 -4.10 -28.06 15.93
CA VAL A 156 -2.64 -28.01 16.18
C VAL A 156 -2.40 -27.63 17.61
#